data_18246b1e5fc3947ba0837887e56bf604
#
_entry.id   18246b1e5fc3947ba0837887e56bf604
#
_cell.length_a   1.000
_cell.length_b   1.000
_cell.length_c   1.000
_cell.angle_alpha   90.00
_cell.angle_beta   90.00
_cell.angle_gamma   90.00
#
_symmetry.space_group_name_H-M   'P 1'
#
loop_
_entity.id
_entity.type
_entity.pdbx_description
1 polymer ?
#
loop_
_entity_poly.entity_id
_entity_poly.type
_entity_poly.pdbx_seq_one_letter_code
_entity_poly.pdbx_strand_id
1 'polypeptide(L)'
;MIKLTFCLVRLPSLTREQFQDYWLNKHGPLVASVKDVLRIKRYVQLHSLPAEMNGQVRATRNAPAEFDGVAQLWWESFEDMAKIGENPKAAEAGRLLYEDETKFIDLPRSPLWYGQEHVIF
;
A
#
# COMPACT_ATOMS: atom_id res chain seq x y z
N MET A 1 3.78 6.00 16.05
CA MET A 1 4.01 6.16 14.61
C MET A 1 2.71 6.40 13.87
N ILE A 2 2.80 7.09 12.75
CA ILE A 2 1.67 7.30 11.84
C ILE A 2 1.72 6.23 10.76
N LYS A 3 0.58 5.70 10.38
CA LYS A 3 0.48 4.64 9.38
C LYS A 3 -0.43 5.06 8.24
N LEU A 4 0.03 4.87 7.02
CA LEU A 4 -0.80 4.94 5.82
C LEU A 4 -1.30 3.53 5.51
N THR A 5 -2.60 3.36 5.35
CA THR A 5 -3.22 2.13 4.91
C THR A 5 -3.78 2.35 3.50
N PHE A 6 -3.39 1.50 2.58
CA PHE A 6 -3.78 1.61 1.17
C PHE A 6 -4.39 0.28 0.74
N CYS A 7 -5.72 0.24 0.61
CA CYS A 7 -6.45 -0.97 0.22
C CYS A 7 -6.52 -1.03 -1.31
N LEU A 8 -5.89 -2.04 -1.88
CA LEU A 8 -5.60 -2.08 -3.32
C LEU A 8 -6.61 -2.93 -4.09
N VAL A 9 -7.16 -2.33 -5.14
CA VAL A 9 -7.94 -3.01 -6.18
C VAL A 9 -7.04 -3.08 -7.42
N ARG A 10 -6.84 -4.29 -7.97
CA ARG A 10 -6.03 -4.47 -9.17
C ARG A 10 -6.72 -3.89 -10.41
N LEU A 11 -5.94 -3.55 -11.42
CA LEU A 11 -6.49 -3.21 -12.72
C LEU A 11 -7.31 -4.38 -13.26
N PRO A 12 -8.44 -4.12 -13.95
CA PRO A 12 -9.28 -5.20 -14.50
C PRO A 12 -8.55 -6.13 -15.48
N SER A 13 -7.49 -5.64 -16.12
CA SER A 13 -6.69 -6.41 -17.08
C SER A 13 -5.76 -7.43 -16.43
N LEU A 14 -5.58 -7.37 -15.11
CA LEU A 14 -4.66 -8.25 -14.39
C LEU A 14 -5.41 -9.29 -13.57
N THR A 15 -4.87 -10.51 -13.51
CA THR A 15 -5.29 -11.47 -12.50
C THR A 15 -4.72 -11.07 -11.15
N ARG A 16 -5.25 -11.62 -10.06
CA ARG A 16 -4.70 -11.35 -8.72
C ARG A 16 -3.23 -11.77 -8.64
N GLU A 17 -2.88 -12.91 -9.22
CA GLU A 17 -1.51 -13.41 -9.24
C GLU A 17 -0.57 -12.46 -9.99
N GLN A 18 -0.99 -11.96 -11.15
CA GLN A 18 -0.21 -10.99 -11.92
C GLN A 18 -0.03 -9.69 -11.17
N PHE A 19 -1.09 -9.21 -10.51
CA PHE A 19 -1.06 -8.01 -9.68
C PHE A 19 -0.07 -8.17 -8.52
N GLN A 20 -0.19 -9.26 -7.78
CA GLN A 20 0.65 -9.51 -6.60
C GLN A 20 2.12 -9.71 -6.99
N ASP A 21 2.38 -10.37 -8.12
CA ASP A 21 3.75 -10.57 -8.61
C ASP A 21 4.40 -9.23 -8.96
N TYR A 22 3.71 -8.36 -9.71
CA TYR A 22 4.23 -7.04 -10.04
C TYR A 22 4.46 -6.20 -8.78
N TRP A 23 3.49 -6.20 -7.89
CA TRP A 23 3.55 -5.43 -6.65
C TRP A 23 4.76 -5.83 -5.79
N LEU A 24 4.98 -7.13 -5.62
CA LEU A 24 6.09 -7.64 -4.81
C LEU A 24 7.44 -7.43 -5.48
N ASN A 25 7.55 -7.81 -6.76
CA ASN A 25 8.84 -7.96 -7.43
C ASN A 25 9.29 -6.73 -8.22
N LYS A 26 8.38 -5.83 -8.56
CA LYS A 26 8.67 -4.58 -9.29
C LYS A 26 8.46 -3.35 -8.44
N HIS A 27 7.27 -3.19 -7.87
CA HIS A 27 6.92 -2.01 -7.08
C HIS A 27 7.62 -2.00 -5.71
N GLY A 28 7.68 -3.14 -5.04
CA GLY A 28 8.32 -3.24 -3.72
C GLY A 28 9.75 -2.71 -3.70
N PRO A 29 10.63 -3.18 -4.62
CA PRO A 29 11.98 -2.66 -4.71
C PRO A 29 12.04 -1.17 -5.04
N LEU A 30 11.08 -0.66 -5.82
CA LEU A 30 11.01 0.76 -6.15
C LEU A 30 10.72 1.60 -4.90
N VAL A 31 9.77 1.17 -4.08
CA VAL A 31 9.48 1.83 -2.79
C VAL A 31 10.71 1.81 -1.90
N ALA A 32 11.40 0.67 -1.82
CA ALA A 32 12.63 0.55 -1.03
C ALA A 32 13.70 1.53 -1.49
N SER A 33 13.79 1.79 -2.80
CA SER A 33 14.81 2.69 -3.37
C SER A 33 14.62 4.15 -2.96
N VAL A 34 13.41 4.56 -2.58
CA VAL A 34 13.10 5.95 -2.21
C VAL A 34 12.70 6.10 -0.73
N LYS A 35 12.87 5.06 0.06
CA LYS A 35 12.43 5.06 1.46
C LYS A 35 13.05 6.19 2.28
N ASP A 36 14.33 6.47 2.08
CA ASP A 36 15.02 7.49 2.86
C ASP A 36 14.58 8.90 2.44
N VAL A 37 14.40 9.13 1.16
CA VAL A 37 13.90 10.41 0.63
C VAL A 37 12.50 10.69 1.17
N LEU A 38 11.64 9.69 1.21
CA LEU A 38 10.25 9.80 1.68
C LEU A 38 10.11 9.52 3.18
N ARG A 39 11.22 9.28 3.89
CA ARG A 39 11.27 9.09 5.35
C ARG A 39 10.38 7.95 5.85
N ILE A 40 10.20 6.92 5.00
CA ILE A 40 9.40 5.76 5.34
C ILE A 40 10.18 4.87 6.31
N LYS A 41 9.59 4.56 7.47
CA LYS A 41 10.24 3.76 8.52
C LYS A 41 10.00 2.27 8.34
N ARG A 42 8.84 1.91 7.81
CA ARG A 42 8.47 0.52 7.58
C ARG A 42 7.49 0.43 6.43
N TYR A 43 7.61 -0.61 5.63
CA TYR A 43 6.70 -0.89 4.52
C TYR A 43 6.36 -2.37 4.52
N VAL A 44 5.07 -2.69 4.52
CA VAL A 44 4.56 -4.05 4.51
C VAL A 44 3.51 -4.18 3.41
N GLN A 45 3.61 -5.23 2.63
CA GLN A 45 2.57 -5.62 1.68
C GLN A 45 1.81 -6.81 2.26
N LEU A 46 0.50 -6.65 2.46
CA LEU A 46 -0.38 -7.75 2.83
C LEU A 46 -1.04 -8.24 1.54
N HIS A 47 -0.65 -9.41 1.07
CA HIS A 47 -1.21 -10.04 -0.12
C HIS A 47 -2.42 -10.89 0.28
N SER A 48 -3.59 -10.58 -0.28
CA SER A 48 -4.80 -11.35 0.01
C SER A 48 -4.63 -12.80 -0.42
N LEU A 49 -5.01 -13.71 0.46
CA LEU A 49 -5.03 -15.14 0.14
C LEU A 49 -6.12 -15.44 -0.88
N PRO A 50 -6.12 -16.64 -1.49
CA PRO A 50 -7.12 -17.00 -2.49
C PRO A 50 -8.56 -16.79 -2.00
N ALA A 51 -9.45 -16.48 -2.94
CA ALA A 51 -10.84 -16.14 -2.64
C ALA A 51 -11.59 -17.23 -1.85
N GLU A 52 -11.26 -18.49 -2.08
CA GLU A 52 -11.88 -19.62 -1.40
C GLU A 52 -11.65 -19.56 0.12
N MET A 53 -10.44 -19.19 0.53
CA MET A 53 -10.09 -19.07 1.95
C MET A 53 -10.77 -17.86 2.57
N ASN A 54 -10.81 -16.74 1.85
CA ASN A 54 -11.43 -15.51 2.35
C ASN A 54 -12.94 -15.59 2.37
N GLY A 55 -13.55 -16.37 1.49
CA GLY A 55 -14.99 -16.59 1.46
C GLY A 55 -15.53 -17.14 2.77
N GLN A 56 -14.79 -18.01 3.45
CA GLN A 56 -15.22 -18.61 4.71
C GLN A 56 -15.27 -17.56 5.84
N VAL A 57 -14.21 -16.77 6.00
CA VAL A 57 -14.16 -15.76 7.07
C VAL A 57 -15.14 -14.61 6.79
N ARG A 58 -15.25 -14.20 5.54
CA ARG A 58 -16.20 -13.15 5.13
C ARG A 58 -17.66 -13.54 5.44
N ALA A 59 -18.02 -14.81 5.19
CA ALA A 59 -19.37 -15.31 5.44
C ALA A 59 -19.77 -15.20 6.93
N THR A 60 -18.82 -15.28 7.85
CA THR A 60 -19.10 -15.16 9.28
C THR A 60 -19.66 -13.79 9.67
N ARG A 61 -19.47 -12.76 8.85
CA ARG A 61 -19.92 -11.39 9.10
C ARG A 61 -20.82 -10.86 7.99
N ASN A 62 -21.18 -11.68 7.01
CA ASN A 62 -21.91 -11.22 5.83
C ASN A 62 -21.20 -10.01 5.22
N ALA A 63 -19.87 -10.07 5.13
CA ALA A 63 -19.01 -8.97 4.72
C ALA A 63 -18.82 -8.92 3.20
N PRO A 64 -18.48 -7.75 2.63
CA PRO A 64 -18.12 -7.66 1.21
C PRO A 64 -16.80 -8.38 0.91
N ALA A 65 -16.50 -8.53 -0.38
CA ALA A 65 -15.28 -9.20 -0.81
C ALA A 65 -14.03 -8.42 -0.39
N GLU A 66 -12.95 -9.16 -0.16
CA GLU A 66 -11.65 -8.60 0.20
C GLU A 66 -11.05 -7.79 -0.95
N PHE A 67 -10.15 -6.87 -0.62
CA PHE A 67 -9.28 -6.23 -1.59
C PHE A 67 -8.22 -7.23 -2.09
N ASP A 68 -7.48 -6.87 -3.13
CA ASP A 68 -6.40 -7.71 -3.66
C ASP A 68 -5.17 -7.68 -2.76
N GLY A 69 -5.05 -6.65 -1.95
CA GLY A 69 -4.00 -6.52 -0.96
C GLY A 69 -4.12 -5.21 -0.19
N VAL A 70 -3.27 -5.05 0.82
CA VAL A 70 -3.18 -3.81 1.59
C VAL A 70 -1.73 -3.41 1.73
N ALA A 71 -1.39 -2.23 1.24
CA ALA A 71 -0.08 -1.62 1.49
C ALA A 71 -0.12 -0.87 2.81
N GLN A 72 0.92 -1.04 3.61
CA GLN A 72 1.02 -0.42 4.92
C GLN A 72 2.39 0.25 5.03
N LEU A 73 2.38 1.55 5.29
CA LEU A 73 3.61 2.34 5.41
C LEU A 73 3.57 3.13 6.71
N TRP A 74 4.72 3.21 7.39
CA TRP A 74 4.81 3.92 8.67
C TRP A 74 5.82 5.05 8.59
N TRP A 75 5.47 6.15 9.28
CA TRP A 75 6.35 7.28 9.54
C TRP A 75 6.43 7.52 11.05
N GLU A 76 7.51 8.16 11.48
CA GLU A 76 7.74 8.42 12.90
C GLU A 76 6.62 9.29 13.51
N SER A 77 6.24 10.36 12.80
CA SER A 77 5.24 11.33 13.25
C SER A 77 4.78 12.19 12.06
N PHE A 78 3.73 12.98 12.25
CA PHE A 78 3.32 13.98 11.27
C PHE A 78 4.37 15.07 11.08
N GLU A 79 5.07 15.47 12.17
CA GLU A 79 6.15 16.43 12.08
C GLU A 79 7.29 15.89 11.21
N ASP A 80 7.62 14.63 11.37
CA ASP A 80 8.65 13.98 10.53
C ASP A 80 8.22 13.92 9.07
N MET A 81 6.95 13.58 8.81
CA MET A 81 6.41 13.57 7.46
C MET A 81 6.48 14.96 6.80
N ALA A 82 6.24 16.02 7.57
CA ALA A 82 6.31 17.39 7.05
C ALA A 82 7.70 17.74 6.52
N LYS A 83 8.75 17.07 7.03
CA LYS A 83 10.13 17.30 6.56
C LYS A 83 10.39 16.69 5.18
N ILE A 84 9.52 15.84 4.66
CA ILE A 84 9.69 15.25 3.32
C ILE A 84 9.81 16.37 2.28
N GLY A 85 8.97 17.40 2.38
CA GLY A 85 8.98 18.52 1.45
C GLY A 85 10.26 19.35 1.45
N GLU A 86 11.12 19.20 2.47
CA GLU A 86 12.41 19.89 2.53
C GLU A 86 13.46 19.21 1.66
N ASN A 87 13.23 17.96 1.25
CA ASN A 87 14.16 17.22 0.40
C ASN A 87 13.87 17.56 -1.07
N PRO A 88 14.86 18.07 -1.82
CA PRO A 88 14.65 18.44 -3.22
C PRO A 88 14.33 17.25 -4.13
N LYS A 89 14.58 16.01 -3.68
CA LYS A 89 14.27 14.79 -4.42
C LYS A 89 12.89 14.22 -4.13
N ALA A 90 12.14 14.80 -3.18
CA ALA A 90 10.88 14.23 -2.71
C ALA A 90 9.79 14.20 -3.79
N ALA A 91 9.65 15.30 -4.54
CA ALA A 91 8.64 15.39 -5.58
C ALA A 91 8.83 14.32 -6.66
N GLU A 92 10.09 14.12 -7.10
CA GLU A 92 10.43 13.10 -8.08
C GLU A 92 10.18 11.68 -7.54
N ALA A 93 10.55 11.44 -6.28
CA ALA A 93 10.32 10.15 -5.64
C ALA A 93 8.82 9.82 -5.57
N GLY A 94 7.99 10.79 -5.16
CA GLY A 94 6.54 10.62 -5.11
C GLY A 94 5.93 10.36 -6.48
N ARG A 95 6.38 11.10 -7.50
CA ARG A 95 5.93 10.94 -8.88
C ARG A 95 6.30 9.56 -9.41
N LEU A 96 7.49 9.08 -9.11
CA LEU A 96 7.97 7.76 -9.54
C LEU A 96 7.06 6.66 -8.99
N LEU A 97 6.69 6.73 -7.70
CA LEU A 97 5.80 5.75 -7.10
C LEU A 97 4.39 5.83 -7.69
N TYR A 98 3.87 7.05 -7.87
CA TYR A 98 2.54 7.25 -8.43
C TYR A 98 2.44 6.68 -9.85
N GLU A 99 3.42 6.99 -10.70
CA GLU A 99 3.43 6.48 -12.08
C GLU A 99 3.49 4.97 -12.13
N ASP A 100 4.27 4.35 -11.24
CA ASP A 100 4.35 2.89 -11.18
C ASP A 100 3.05 2.28 -10.68
N GLU A 101 2.38 2.91 -9.71
CA GLU A 101 1.08 2.47 -9.20
C GLU A 101 0.03 2.40 -10.31
N THR A 102 0.03 3.32 -11.26
CA THR A 102 -0.92 3.31 -12.38
C THR A 102 -0.81 2.08 -13.25
N LYS A 103 0.30 1.35 -13.18
CA LYS A 103 0.54 0.16 -14.01
C LYS A 103 -0.15 -1.09 -13.49
N PHE A 104 -0.57 -1.11 -12.22
CA PHE A 104 -1.17 -2.33 -11.64
C PHE A 104 -2.36 -2.07 -10.72
N ILE A 105 -2.56 -0.83 -10.24
CA ILE A 105 -3.61 -0.48 -9.29
C ILE A 105 -4.72 0.33 -9.98
N ASP A 106 -5.96 -0.03 -9.70
CA ASP A 106 -7.14 0.77 -10.04
C ASP A 106 -7.29 1.84 -8.95
N LEU A 107 -6.59 2.95 -9.11
CA LEU A 107 -6.48 3.98 -8.07
C LEU A 107 -7.82 4.57 -7.62
N PRO A 108 -8.76 4.90 -8.53
CA PRO A 108 -10.06 5.45 -8.11
C PRO A 108 -10.88 4.51 -7.23
N ARG A 109 -10.59 3.20 -7.26
CA ARG A 109 -11.30 2.19 -6.47
C ARG A 109 -10.50 1.73 -5.25
N SER A 110 -9.34 2.30 -5.01
CA SER A 110 -8.40 1.87 -3.97
C SER A 110 -8.30 2.94 -2.88
N PRO A 111 -9.04 2.81 -1.78
CA PRO A 111 -9.01 3.81 -0.72
C PRO A 111 -7.68 3.80 0.04
N LEU A 112 -7.25 4.99 0.47
CA LEU A 112 -6.07 5.13 1.31
C LEU A 112 -6.29 6.25 2.31
N TRP A 113 -5.74 6.06 3.51
CA TRP A 113 -5.89 7.05 4.59
C TRP A 113 -4.82 6.86 5.65
N TYR A 114 -4.57 7.90 6.43
CA TYR A 114 -3.68 7.84 7.58
C TYR A 114 -4.44 7.40 8.82
N GLY A 115 -3.80 6.60 9.65
CA GLY A 115 -4.34 6.19 10.93
C GLY A 115 -3.25 6.13 11.99
N GLN A 116 -3.67 6.09 13.24
CA GLN A 116 -2.79 5.90 14.37
C GLN A 116 -3.08 4.54 14.99
N GLU A 117 -2.02 3.73 15.14
CA GLU A 117 -2.18 2.39 15.72
C GLU A 117 -2.26 2.46 17.24
N HIS A 118 -3.12 1.62 17.79
CA HIS A 118 -3.21 1.39 19.23
C HIS A 118 -2.98 -0.11 19.45
N VAL A 119 -1.83 -0.47 20.01
CA VAL A 119 -1.49 -1.87 20.26
C VAL A 119 -2.25 -2.33 21.51
N ILE A 120 -3.07 -3.35 21.37
CA ILE A 120 -3.86 -3.90 22.48
C ILE A 120 -3.04 -4.99 23.22
N PHE A 121 -2.32 -5.82 22.47
CA PHE A 121 -1.37 -6.79 23.03
C PHE A 121 -0.29 -7.22 22.04
#